data_332d48f2e9e87641724dc41d1b91911c
#
_entry.id   332d48f2e9e87641724dc41d1b91911c
#
_cell.length_a   1.000
_cell.length_b   1.000
_cell.length_c   1.000
_cell.angle_alpha   90.00
_cell.angle_beta   90.00
_cell.angle_gamma   90.00
#
_symmetry.space_group_name_H-M   'P 1'
#
loop_
_entity.id
_entity.type
_entity.pdbx_description
1 polymer ?
#
loop_
_entity_poly.entity_id
_entity_poly.type
_entity_poly.pdbx_seq_one_letter_code
_entity_poly.pdbx_strand_id
1 'polypeptide(L)'
;MTIDNARLTRIEDVPLSAGGHDNIEAGACVMELVAFVAGEPWSDHPECASKVIGAFLRAWNDTLPDEQRQMLKPYIPRLVGTAGTAEVELRRSWMACDWLVRTFTPAWLKRAGLAGSAATLEQFPEITSVDLVNQALPIIRKAREEAAAAWAAAWAAARDAARAAARAAAWDAAQAAQYARLCEYLNGDA
;
A
#
# COMPACT_ATOMS: atom_id res chain seq x y z
N MET A 1 -10.02 15.64 -27.19
CA MET A 1 -9.17 16.36 -26.22
C MET A 1 -7.74 16.23 -26.68
N THR A 2 -6.98 17.33 -26.72
CA THR A 2 -5.61 17.34 -27.25
C THR A 2 -4.65 17.59 -26.12
N ILE A 3 -3.54 16.86 -26.13
CA ILE A 3 -2.42 17.08 -25.22
C ILE A 3 -1.73 18.40 -25.56
N ASP A 4 -1.51 19.26 -24.58
CA ASP A 4 -0.69 20.47 -24.72
C ASP A 4 0.80 20.08 -24.62
N ASN A 5 1.49 20.10 -25.76
CA ASN A 5 2.89 19.71 -25.84
C ASN A 5 3.84 20.63 -25.04
N ALA A 6 3.54 21.92 -24.92
CA ALA A 6 4.33 22.84 -24.10
C ALA A 6 4.21 22.49 -22.61
N ARG A 7 3.00 22.17 -22.16
CA ARG A 7 2.75 21.71 -20.80
C ARG A 7 3.36 20.33 -20.54
N LEU A 8 3.30 19.44 -21.52
CA LEU A 8 3.94 18.11 -21.42
C LEU A 8 5.46 18.23 -21.23
N THR A 9 6.13 19.10 -21.96
CA THR A 9 7.57 19.37 -21.76
C THR A 9 7.82 19.96 -20.37
N ARG A 10 6.97 20.89 -19.92
CA ARG A 10 7.13 21.53 -18.59
C ARG A 10 7.09 20.52 -17.43
N ILE A 11 6.30 19.46 -17.51
CA ILE A 11 6.19 18.48 -16.42
C ILE A 11 7.39 17.54 -16.31
N GLU A 12 8.31 17.50 -17.27
CA GLU A 12 9.50 16.66 -17.19
C GLU A 12 10.35 16.99 -15.97
N ASP A 13 10.45 18.29 -15.63
CA ASP A 13 11.20 18.80 -14.48
C ASP A 13 10.39 18.87 -13.17
N VAL A 14 9.09 18.58 -13.19
CA VAL A 14 8.23 18.62 -11.99
C VAL A 14 8.25 17.26 -11.31
N PRO A 15 8.80 17.12 -10.10
CA PRO A 15 8.75 15.84 -9.39
C PRO A 15 7.32 15.52 -8.94
N LEU A 16 6.95 14.24 -9.06
CA LEU A 16 5.71 13.75 -8.44
C LEU A 16 5.89 13.65 -6.93
N SER A 17 4.87 14.10 -6.20
CA SER A 17 4.77 14.05 -4.74
C SER A 17 3.47 13.38 -4.29
N ALA A 18 3.40 12.98 -3.02
CA ALA A 18 2.22 12.36 -2.43
C ALA A 18 1.19 13.41 -2.00
N GLY A 19 -0.09 13.06 -2.08
CA GLY A 19 -1.19 13.92 -1.68
C GLY A 19 -1.66 14.87 -2.77
N GLY A 20 -2.59 15.74 -2.42
CA GLY A 20 -3.10 16.81 -3.28
C GLY A 20 -2.37 18.12 -3.05
N HIS A 21 -2.27 18.95 -4.09
CA HIS A 21 -1.53 20.22 -4.09
C HIS A 21 -2.39 21.33 -4.67
N ASP A 22 -2.16 22.56 -4.22
CA ASP A 22 -2.92 23.73 -4.69
C ASP A 22 -2.52 24.18 -6.10
N ASN A 23 -1.28 23.93 -6.49
CA ASN A 23 -0.72 24.31 -7.79
C ASN A 23 0.60 23.55 -8.05
N ILE A 24 1.13 23.69 -9.26
CA ILE A 24 2.34 22.97 -9.72
C ILE A 24 3.62 23.38 -8.94
N GLU A 25 3.67 24.60 -8.40
CA GLU A 25 4.79 25.12 -7.61
C GLU A 25 4.81 24.53 -6.19
N ALA A 26 3.64 24.17 -5.65
CA ALA A 26 3.51 23.53 -4.34
C ALA A 26 3.81 22.02 -4.38
N GLY A 27 3.81 21.42 -5.57
CA GLY A 27 3.99 20.00 -5.82
C GLY A 27 2.94 19.46 -6.80
N ALA A 28 3.03 18.20 -7.13
CA ALA A 28 2.05 17.58 -8.02
C ALA A 28 1.92 16.07 -7.81
N CYS A 29 0.71 15.55 -7.74
CA CYS A 29 0.44 14.14 -7.93
C CYS A 29 0.29 13.82 -9.43
N VAL A 30 0.31 12.54 -9.77
CA VAL A 30 0.18 12.11 -11.17
C VAL A 30 -1.08 12.62 -11.84
N MET A 31 -2.22 12.68 -11.12
CA MET A 31 -3.51 13.09 -11.71
C MET A 31 -3.63 14.61 -11.88
N GLU A 32 -3.01 15.41 -11.00
CA GLU A 32 -2.90 16.87 -11.17
C GLU A 32 -2.08 17.21 -12.42
N LEU A 33 -1.00 16.46 -12.70
CA LEU A 33 -0.25 16.64 -13.94
C LEU A 33 -1.05 16.19 -15.18
N VAL A 34 -1.94 15.20 -15.06
CA VAL A 34 -2.89 14.85 -16.14
C VAL A 34 -3.82 16.02 -16.44
N ALA A 35 -4.44 16.63 -15.42
CA ALA A 35 -5.26 17.83 -15.58
C ALA A 35 -4.49 18.97 -16.27
N PHE A 36 -3.27 19.22 -15.77
CA PHE A 36 -2.41 20.26 -16.31
C PHE A 36 -2.09 20.04 -17.80
N VAL A 37 -1.66 18.85 -18.20
CA VAL A 37 -1.30 18.52 -19.59
C VAL A 37 -2.53 18.52 -20.51
N ALA A 38 -3.70 18.18 -19.97
CA ALA A 38 -4.97 18.24 -20.72
C ALA A 38 -5.52 19.67 -20.89
N GLY A 39 -4.94 20.68 -20.22
CA GLY A 39 -5.45 22.05 -20.23
C GLY A 39 -6.68 22.25 -19.37
N GLU A 40 -6.97 21.36 -18.46
CA GLU A 40 -8.06 21.46 -17.50
C GLU A 40 -7.67 22.31 -16.26
N PRO A 41 -8.66 22.75 -15.47
CA PRO A 41 -8.39 23.32 -14.15
C PRO A 41 -7.55 22.37 -13.29
N TRP A 42 -6.67 22.93 -12.45
CA TRP A 42 -5.83 22.15 -11.55
C TRP A 42 -6.69 21.28 -10.61
N SER A 43 -6.55 19.97 -10.69
CA SER A 43 -7.31 19.02 -9.91
C SER A 43 -6.68 17.62 -10.00
N ASP A 44 -6.75 16.85 -8.92
CA ASP A 44 -6.41 15.43 -8.91
C ASP A 44 -7.56 14.53 -9.46
N HIS A 45 -8.68 15.18 -9.87
CA HIS A 45 -9.85 14.55 -10.49
C HIS A 45 -10.15 15.14 -11.88
N PRO A 46 -9.22 15.06 -12.85
CA PRO A 46 -9.45 15.60 -14.20
C PRO A 46 -10.65 14.92 -14.86
N GLU A 47 -11.44 15.71 -15.57
CA GLU A 47 -12.60 15.20 -16.31
C GLU A 47 -12.21 14.37 -17.54
N CYS A 48 -11.05 14.64 -18.12
CA CYS A 48 -10.52 13.91 -19.27
C CYS A 48 -10.08 12.47 -18.95
N ALA A 49 -9.91 12.12 -17.70
CA ALA A 49 -9.44 10.81 -17.30
C ALA A 49 -10.55 9.93 -16.70
N SER A 50 -10.40 8.62 -16.89
CA SER A 50 -11.26 7.63 -16.24
C SER A 50 -11.26 7.80 -14.73
N LYS A 51 -12.43 7.86 -14.12
CA LYS A 51 -12.59 7.95 -12.66
C LYS A 51 -12.01 6.75 -11.94
N VAL A 52 -12.12 5.56 -12.51
CA VAL A 52 -11.57 4.31 -11.95
C VAL A 52 -10.05 4.31 -12.01
N ILE A 53 -9.48 4.65 -13.18
CA ILE A 53 -8.03 4.72 -13.34
C ILE A 53 -7.45 5.83 -12.44
N GLY A 54 -8.11 6.98 -12.36
CA GLY A 54 -7.69 8.10 -11.50
C GLY A 54 -7.69 7.72 -10.03
N ALA A 55 -8.72 7.02 -9.54
CA ALA A 55 -8.76 6.54 -8.16
C ALA A 55 -7.62 5.56 -7.85
N PHE A 56 -7.34 4.63 -8.75
CA PHE A 56 -6.22 3.70 -8.63
C PHE A 56 -4.87 4.44 -8.58
N LEU A 57 -4.66 5.38 -9.49
CA LEU A 57 -3.40 6.11 -9.59
C LEU A 57 -3.15 7.06 -8.42
N ARG A 58 -4.19 7.74 -7.89
CA ARG A 58 -4.02 8.55 -6.66
C ARG A 58 -3.57 7.70 -5.49
N ALA A 59 -4.27 6.59 -5.23
CA ALA A 59 -3.90 5.69 -4.14
C ALA A 59 -2.47 5.13 -4.32
N TRP A 60 -2.10 4.79 -5.55
CA TRP A 60 -0.77 4.26 -5.83
C TRP A 60 0.30 5.34 -5.74
N ASN A 61 0.07 6.53 -6.29
CA ASN A 61 0.93 7.70 -6.15
C ASN A 61 1.29 7.98 -4.68
N ASP A 62 0.30 7.93 -3.78
CA ASP A 62 0.50 8.29 -2.38
C ASP A 62 1.25 7.22 -1.58
N THR A 63 1.18 5.97 -2.01
CA THR A 63 1.84 4.84 -1.33
C THR A 63 3.25 4.55 -1.82
N LEU A 64 3.63 5.04 -3.01
CA LEU A 64 4.96 4.81 -3.56
C LEU A 64 6.03 5.67 -2.86
N PRO A 65 7.23 5.13 -2.62
CA PRO A 65 8.40 5.93 -2.29
C PRO A 65 8.71 6.95 -3.39
N ASP A 66 9.31 8.10 -3.04
CA ASP A 66 9.50 9.24 -3.94
C ASP A 66 10.19 8.88 -5.26
N GLU A 67 11.24 8.09 -5.23
CA GLU A 67 11.95 7.64 -6.43
C GLU A 67 11.05 6.77 -7.33
N GLN A 68 10.31 5.84 -6.74
CA GLN A 68 9.43 4.94 -7.49
C GLN A 68 8.20 5.66 -8.04
N ARG A 69 7.72 6.69 -7.36
CA ARG A 69 6.60 7.52 -7.82
C ARG A 69 6.88 8.17 -9.17
N GLN A 70 8.13 8.56 -9.44
CA GLN A 70 8.51 9.16 -10.73
C GLN A 70 8.28 8.22 -11.93
N MET A 71 8.22 6.90 -11.70
CA MET A 71 7.90 5.92 -12.73
C MET A 71 6.46 6.06 -13.29
N LEU A 72 5.61 6.84 -12.64
CA LEU A 72 4.25 7.13 -13.13
C LEU A 72 4.24 8.21 -14.23
N LYS A 73 5.25 9.08 -14.32
CA LYS A 73 5.31 10.18 -15.30
C LYS A 73 5.09 9.75 -16.75
N PRO A 74 5.72 8.69 -17.27
CA PRO A 74 5.56 8.27 -18.67
C PRO A 74 4.11 7.89 -19.03
N TYR A 75 3.26 7.64 -18.03
CA TYR A 75 1.86 7.29 -18.25
C TYR A 75 0.95 8.52 -18.38
N ILE A 76 1.36 9.72 -17.92
CA ILE A 76 0.55 10.94 -17.92
C ILE A 76 -0.09 11.22 -19.28
N PRO A 77 0.63 11.27 -20.42
CA PRO A 77 -0.01 11.54 -21.71
C PRO A 77 -0.99 10.44 -22.15
N ARG A 78 -0.83 9.21 -21.67
CA ARG A 78 -1.74 8.10 -21.98
C ARG A 78 -3.02 8.14 -21.16
N LEU A 79 -3.08 8.93 -20.11
CA LEU A 79 -4.25 9.08 -19.24
C LEU A 79 -5.23 10.14 -19.75
N VAL A 80 -4.73 11.13 -20.50
CA VAL A 80 -5.57 12.14 -21.16
C VAL A 80 -6.50 11.48 -22.17
N GLY A 81 -7.80 11.75 -22.08
CA GLY A 81 -8.81 11.17 -22.96
C GLY A 81 -9.24 9.75 -22.57
N THR A 82 -8.85 9.24 -21.40
CA THR A 82 -9.31 7.93 -20.92
C THR A 82 -10.70 7.97 -20.27
N ALA A 83 -11.31 9.12 -20.05
CA ALA A 83 -12.71 9.21 -19.62
C ALA A 83 -13.60 8.41 -20.59
N GLY A 84 -14.44 7.54 -20.03
CA GLY A 84 -15.29 6.64 -20.79
C GLY A 84 -16.77 6.87 -20.54
N THR A 85 -17.61 6.16 -21.30
CA THR A 85 -19.05 6.07 -21.00
C THR A 85 -19.26 5.38 -19.65
N ALA A 86 -20.46 5.51 -19.08
CA ALA A 86 -20.81 4.82 -17.83
C ALA A 86 -20.59 3.30 -17.91
N GLU A 87 -20.85 2.69 -19.08
CA GLU A 87 -20.61 1.27 -19.31
C GLU A 87 -19.11 0.92 -19.29
N VAL A 88 -18.27 1.75 -19.90
CA VAL A 88 -16.81 1.58 -19.89
C VAL A 88 -16.26 1.71 -18.47
N GLU A 89 -16.70 2.71 -17.72
CA GLU A 89 -16.28 2.90 -16.32
C GLU A 89 -16.76 1.76 -15.43
N LEU A 90 -17.97 1.26 -15.63
CA LEU A 90 -18.48 0.09 -14.90
C LEU A 90 -17.62 -1.15 -15.17
N ARG A 91 -17.30 -1.43 -16.45
CA ARG A 91 -16.42 -2.53 -16.80
C ARG A 91 -15.03 -2.40 -16.16
N ARG A 92 -14.43 -1.20 -16.15
CA ARG A 92 -13.17 -0.92 -15.46
C ARG A 92 -13.27 -1.14 -13.95
N SER A 93 -14.39 -0.80 -13.35
CA SER A 93 -14.64 -1.04 -11.92
C SER A 93 -14.65 -2.54 -11.61
N TRP A 94 -15.29 -3.36 -12.46
CA TRP A 94 -15.24 -4.82 -12.30
C TRP A 94 -13.82 -5.36 -12.46
N MET A 95 -13.07 -4.91 -13.46
CA MET A 95 -11.67 -5.31 -13.64
C MET A 95 -10.81 -4.96 -12.42
N ALA A 96 -10.99 -3.77 -11.85
CA ALA A 96 -10.27 -3.36 -10.65
C ALA A 96 -10.65 -4.19 -9.41
N CYS A 97 -11.95 -4.46 -9.25
CA CYS A 97 -12.47 -5.31 -8.17
C CYS A 97 -11.95 -6.75 -8.30
N ASP A 98 -12.01 -7.32 -9.49
CA ASP A 98 -11.52 -8.66 -9.78
C ASP A 98 -10.03 -8.79 -9.47
N TRP A 99 -9.23 -7.85 -9.96
CA TRP A 99 -7.79 -7.82 -9.68
C TRP A 99 -7.49 -7.72 -8.18
N LEU A 100 -8.21 -6.86 -7.45
CA LEU A 100 -8.06 -6.71 -6.01
C LEU A 100 -8.34 -8.01 -5.27
N VAL A 101 -9.44 -8.70 -5.63
CA VAL A 101 -9.91 -9.89 -4.92
C VAL A 101 -9.12 -11.14 -5.32
N ARG A 102 -8.88 -11.35 -6.62
CA ARG A 102 -8.34 -12.61 -7.15
C ARG A 102 -6.82 -12.58 -7.39
N THR A 103 -6.19 -11.42 -7.36
CA THR A 103 -4.75 -11.28 -7.62
C THR A 103 -4.03 -10.60 -6.47
N PHE A 104 -4.41 -9.37 -6.12
CA PHE A 104 -3.68 -8.57 -5.14
C PHE A 104 -3.81 -9.13 -3.71
N THR A 105 -5.04 -9.39 -3.26
CA THR A 105 -5.30 -9.94 -1.92
C THR A 105 -4.64 -11.31 -1.71
N PRO A 106 -4.75 -12.28 -2.64
CA PRO A 106 -4.05 -13.55 -2.52
C PRO A 106 -2.54 -13.43 -2.41
N ALA A 107 -1.92 -12.51 -3.17
CA ALA A 107 -0.48 -12.28 -3.08
C ALA A 107 -0.04 -11.87 -1.66
N TRP A 108 -0.81 -11.00 -1.01
CA TRP A 108 -0.57 -10.60 0.39
C TRP A 108 -0.85 -11.72 1.38
N LEU A 109 -1.93 -12.48 1.20
CA LEU A 109 -2.26 -13.63 2.05
C LEU A 109 -1.17 -14.70 2.01
N LYS A 110 -0.61 -15.00 0.83
CA LYS A 110 0.53 -15.90 0.69
C LYS A 110 1.74 -15.44 1.49
N ARG A 111 2.07 -14.15 1.43
CA ARG A 111 3.17 -13.57 2.22
C ARG A 111 2.91 -13.64 3.73
N ALA A 112 1.66 -13.61 4.15
CA ALA A 112 1.23 -13.78 5.55
C ALA A 112 1.15 -15.26 5.97
N GLY A 113 1.48 -16.23 5.10
CA GLY A 113 1.39 -17.67 5.39
C GLY A 113 -0.01 -18.25 5.27
N LEU A 114 -0.99 -17.51 4.76
CA LEU A 114 -2.40 -17.88 4.62
C LEU A 114 -2.72 -18.45 3.23
N ALA A 115 -1.94 -19.44 2.80
CA ALA A 115 -2.01 -20.02 1.45
C ALA A 115 -3.40 -20.63 1.11
N GLY A 116 -4.11 -21.18 2.10
CA GLY A 116 -5.45 -21.75 1.90
C GLY A 116 -6.48 -20.70 1.51
N SER A 117 -6.54 -19.58 2.25
CA SER A 117 -7.43 -18.44 1.94
C SER A 117 -7.02 -17.75 0.64
N ALA A 118 -5.72 -17.65 0.34
CA ALA A 118 -5.23 -17.15 -0.94
C ALA A 118 -5.74 -17.99 -2.11
N ALA A 119 -5.58 -19.32 -2.05
CA ALA A 119 -6.03 -20.23 -3.10
C ALA A 119 -7.55 -20.16 -3.33
N THR A 120 -8.33 -20.02 -2.26
CA THR A 120 -9.79 -19.85 -2.37
C THR A 120 -10.17 -18.62 -3.16
N LEU A 121 -9.49 -17.47 -2.94
CA LEU A 121 -9.74 -16.23 -3.68
C LEU A 121 -9.22 -16.30 -5.12
N GLU A 122 -8.07 -16.91 -5.38
CA GLU A 122 -7.53 -17.10 -6.73
C GLU A 122 -8.43 -17.95 -7.62
N GLN A 123 -9.10 -18.97 -7.04
CA GLN A 123 -10.01 -19.86 -7.74
C GLN A 123 -11.44 -19.31 -7.84
N PHE A 124 -11.73 -18.18 -7.21
CA PHE A 124 -13.04 -17.57 -7.27
C PHE A 124 -13.37 -17.17 -8.73
N PRO A 125 -14.64 -17.28 -9.18
CA PRO A 125 -15.03 -16.81 -10.50
C PRO A 125 -14.69 -15.35 -10.76
N GLU A 126 -14.43 -14.99 -12.04
CA GLU A 126 -14.17 -13.61 -12.44
C GLU A 126 -15.31 -12.68 -11.99
N ILE A 127 -14.97 -11.60 -11.29
CA ILE A 127 -15.94 -10.68 -10.69
C ILE A 127 -16.42 -9.69 -11.76
N THR A 128 -17.63 -9.91 -12.22
CA THR A 128 -18.29 -9.12 -13.28
C THR A 128 -19.65 -8.57 -12.86
N SER A 129 -20.09 -8.81 -11.63
CA SER A 129 -21.39 -8.39 -11.11
C SER A 129 -21.39 -8.18 -9.61
N VAL A 130 -22.39 -7.45 -9.11
CA VAL A 130 -22.64 -7.25 -7.68
C VAL A 130 -22.90 -8.58 -6.97
N ASP A 131 -23.56 -9.53 -7.61
CA ASP A 131 -23.87 -10.84 -7.02
C ASP A 131 -22.58 -11.62 -6.74
N LEU A 132 -21.61 -11.58 -7.63
CA LEU A 132 -20.30 -12.20 -7.43
C LEU A 132 -19.50 -11.50 -6.32
N VAL A 133 -19.58 -10.18 -6.22
CA VAL A 133 -19.01 -9.44 -5.06
C VAL A 133 -19.64 -9.94 -3.75
N ASN A 134 -20.96 -10.03 -3.69
CA ASN A 134 -21.67 -10.49 -2.50
C ASN A 134 -21.27 -11.93 -2.11
N GLN A 135 -21.03 -12.80 -3.08
CA GLN A 135 -20.53 -14.15 -2.84
C GLN A 135 -19.07 -14.17 -2.39
N ALA A 136 -18.23 -13.25 -2.83
CA ALA A 136 -16.84 -13.13 -2.39
C ALA A 136 -16.70 -12.56 -0.98
N LEU A 137 -17.62 -11.69 -0.52
CA LEU A 137 -17.55 -11.01 0.77
C LEU A 137 -17.33 -11.93 1.98
N PRO A 138 -18.03 -13.06 2.15
CA PRO A 138 -17.78 -13.96 3.29
C PRO A 138 -16.39 -14.59 3.23
N ILE A 139 -15.86 -14.89 2.05
CA ILE A 139 -14.50 -15.42 1.87
C ILE A 139 -13.46 -14.37 2.26
N ILE A 140 -13.67 -13.12 1.83
CA ILE A 140 -12.80 -11.98 2.17
C ILE A 140 -12.83 -11.72 3.68
N ARG A 141 -14.00 -11.74 4.32
CA ARG A 141 -14.14 -11.58 5.78
C ARG A 141 -13.36 -12.65 6.52
N LYS A 142 -13.53 -13.92 6.15
CA LYS A 142 -12.79 -15.02 6.75
C LYS A 142 -11.28 -14.84 6.60
N ALA A 143 -10.80 -14.51 5.41
CA ALA A 143 -9.39 -14.24 5.16
C ALA A 143 -8.85 -13.09 6.02
N ARG A 144 -9.65 -12.02 6.22
CA ARG A 144 -9.30 -10.90 7.10
C ARG A 144 -9.22 -11.31 8.57
N GLU A 145 -10.15 -12.13 9.04
CA GLU A 145 -10.15 -12.65 10.41
C GLU A 145 -8.93 -13.54 10.67
N GLU A 146 -8.60 -14.43 9.74
CA GLU A 146 -7.40 -15.26 9.80
C GLU A 146 -6.12 -14.42 9.80
N ALA A 147 -6.03 -13.39 8.97
CA ALA A 147 -4.91 -12.46 8.94
C ALA A 147 -4.77 -11.69 10.26
N ALA A 148 -5.87 -11.23 10.84
CA ALA A 148 -5.87 -10.55 12.14
C ALA A 148 -5.43 -11.48 13.28
N ALA A 149 -5.88 -12.74 13.28
CA ALA A 149 -5.46 -13.73 14.26
C ALA A 149 -3.96 -14.07 14.15
N ALA A 150 -3.45 -14.25 12.93
CA ALA A 150 -2.02 -14.49 12.68
C ALA A 150 -1.15 -13.31 13.14
N TRP A 151 -1.59 -12.08 12.88
CA TRP A 151 -0.93 -10.86 13.36
C TRP A 151 -0.90 -10.80 14.89
N ALA A 152 -2.03 -11.05 15.57
CA ALA A 152 -2.12 -11.05 17.03
C ALA A 152 -1.18 -12.11 17.66
N ALA A 153 -1.13 -13.31 17.08
CA ALA A 153 -0.25 -14.38 17.52
C ALA A 153 1.24 -14.02 17.37
N ALA A 154 1.62 -13.42 16.24
CA ALA A 154 2.99 -12.96 15.99
C ALA A 154 3.42 -11.87 16.99
N TRP A 155 2.53 -10.92 17.29
CA TRP A 155 2.77 -9.88 18.29
C TRP A 155 2.91 -10.45 19.72
N ALA A 156 2.08 -11.43 20.08
CA ALA A 156 2.19 -12.11 21.38
C ALA A 156 3.55 -12.83 21.51
N ALA A 157 3.92 -13.61 20.49
CA ALA A 157 5.19 -14.31 20.46
C ALA A 157 6.40 -13.36 20.55
N ALA A 158 6.39 -12.25 19.81
CA ALA A 158 7.44 -11.23 19.86
C ALA A 158 7.58 -10.59 21.25
N ARG A 159 6.46 -10.27 21.91
CA ARG A 159 6.46 -9.74 23.28
C ARG A 159 7.00 -10.73 24.30
N ASP A 160 6.62 -12.00 24.16
CA ASP A 160 7.08 -13.05 25.08
C ASP A 160 8.58 -13.33 24.90
N ALA A 161 9.07 -13.32 23.67
CA ALA A 161 10.50 -13.42 23.38
C ALA A 161 11.29 -12.23 23.96
N ALA A 162 10.79 -11.01 23.79
CA ALA A 162 11.42 -9.81 24.36
C ALA A 162 11.47 -9.85 25.91
N ARG A 163 10.38 -10.31 26.55
CA ARG A 163 10.34 -10.49 28.02
C ARG A 163 11.31 -11.56 28.50
N ALA A 164 11.42 -12.68 27.78
CA ALA A 164 12.36 -13.74 28.10
C ALA A 164 13.80 -13.23 28.00
N ALA A 165 14.15 -12.51 26.94
CA ALA A 165 15.46 -11.91 26.76
C ALA A 165 15.81 -10.90 27.86
N ALA A 166 14.85 -10.03 28.22
CA ALA A 166 15.05 -9.06 29.32
C ALA A 166 15.29 -9.75 30.70
N ARG A 167 14.57 -10.85 30.99
CA ARG A 167 14.77 -11.63 32.21
C ARG A 167 16.16 -12.30 32.25
N ALA A 168 16.58 -12.87 31.10
CA ALA A 168 17.92 -13.48 31.01
C ALA A 168 19.01 -12.43 31.22
N ALA A 169 18.92 -11.28 30.57
CA ALA A 169 19.89 -10.19 30.77
C ALA A 169 19.93 -9.66 32.22
N ALA A 170 18.77 -9.53 32.86
CA ALA A 170 18.71 -9.13 34.27
C ALA A 170 19.32 -10.17 35.22
N TRP A 171 19.13 -11.45 34.93
CA TRP A 171 19.74 -12.54 35.68
C TRP A 171 21.27 -12.55 35.56
N ASP A 172 21.78 -12.41 34.33
CA ASP A 172 23.23 -12.36 34.07
C ASP A 172 23.88 -11.15 34.75
N ALA A 173 23.21 -9.99 34.71
CA ALA A 173 23.69 -8.79 35.42
C ALA A 173 23.70 -8.97 36.94
N ALA A 174 22.69 -9.63 37.52
CA ALA A 174 22.65 -9.93 38.96
C ALA A 174 23.75 -10.89 39.37
N GLN A 175 24.02 -11.94 38.59
CA GLN A 175 25.15 -12.85 38.86
C GLN A 175 26.49 -12.12 38.78
N ALA A 176 26.71 -11.30 37.76
CA ALA A 176 27.94 -10.52 37.64
C ALA A 176 28.17 -9.60 38.86
N ALA A 177 27.12 -8.96 39.35
CA ALA A 177 27.18 -8.12 40.55
C ALA A 177 27.51 -8.94 41.82
N GLN A 178 26.97 -10.16 41.96
CA GLN A 178 27.27 -11.07 43.06
C GLN A 178 28.74 -11.52 43.03
N TYR A 179 29.29 -11.86 41.86
CA TYR A 179 30.69 -12.21 41.71
C TYR A 179 31.61 -11.03 42.03
N ALA A 180 31.29 -9.84 41.57
CA ALA A 180 32.07 -8.64 41.90
C ALA A 180 32.09 -8.39 43.41
N ARG A 181 30.93 -8.54 44.07
CA ARG A 181 30.84 -8.36 45.52
C ARG A 181 31.64 -9.43 46.31
N LEU A 182 31.61 -10.69 45.84
CA LEU A 182 32.43 -11.76 46.45
C LEU A 182 33.93 -11.42 46.34
N CYS A 183 34.38 -10.96 45.17
CA CYS A 183 35.78 -10.54 45.00
C CYS A 183 36.17 -9.39 45.95
N GLU A 184 35.28 -8.41 46.18
CA GLU A 184 35.50 -7.34 47.15
C GLU A 184 35.67 -7.87 48.57
N TYR A 185 34.86 -8.82 49.02
CA TYR A 185 34.98 -9.44 50.32
C TYR A 185 36.31 -10.20 50.48
N LEU A 186 36.70 -10.97 49.49
CA LEU A 186 37.94 -11.75 49.53
C LEU A 186 39.20 -10.88 49.47
N ASN A 187 39.15 -9.71 48.86
CA ASN A 187 40.28 -8.79 48.76
C ASN A 187 40.33 -7.76 49.92
N GLY A 188 39.26 -7.61 50.68
CA GLY A 188 39.15 -6.67 51.80
C GLY A 188 39.58 -7.22 53.12
N ASP A 189 39.85 -8.54 53.22
CA ASP A 189 40.34 -9.23 54.44
C ASP A 189 41.86 -9.40 54.44
N ALA A 190 42.62 -8.64 53.63
CA ALA A 190 44.10 -8.69 53.59
C ALA A 190 44.75 -7.45 54.19
#